data_19b93aaee0c46b39983d585deed268f7
#
_entry.id   19b93aaee0c46b39983d585deed268f7
#
_cell.length_a   1.000
_cell.length_b   1.000
_cell.length_c   1.000
_cell.angle_alpha   90.00
_cell.angle_beta   90.00
_cell.angle_gamma   90.00
#
_symmetry.space_group_name_H-M   'P 1'
#
loop_
_entity.id
_entity.type
_entity.pdbx_description
1 polymer ?
#
loop_
_entity_poly.entity_id
_entity_poly.type
_entity_poly.pdbx_seq_one_letter_code
_entity_poly.pdbx_strand_id
1 'polypeptide(L)'
;FPDSKVGDAMIAPGDYPDGKEGNELTVDFTVLGRAFSGLNGGPNFKPNEAVSFMVLTENQEETDRYWNAIVGNGGEESACGWCKDKWGFSWQITPRVLLEATTSADKAAAKRAFDAMMTMRKIDVAKIEAAIKGETADA
;
A
#
# COMPACT_ATOMS: atom_id res chain seq x y z
N PHE A 1 -10.51 1.57 -0.18
CA PHE A 1 -10.50 0.11 -0.06
C PHE A 1 -11.87 -0.41 0.36
N PRO A 2 -12.30 -1.58 -0.11
CA PRO A 2 -13.50 -2.24 0.40
C PRO A 2 -13.32 -2.63 1.87
N ASP A 3 -14.44 -2.92 2.56
CA ASP A 3 -14.45 -3.33 3.97
C ASP A 3 -13.58 -2.42 4.87
N SER A 4 -13.76 -1.12 4.67
CA SER A 4 -12.99 -0.06 5.34
C SER A 4 -13.92 1.03 5.81
N LYS A 5 -13.81 1.41 7.09
CA LYS A 5 -14.66 2.43 7.68
C LYS A 5 -13.98 3.12 8.86
N VAL A 6 -14.38 4.35 9.10
CA VAL A 6 -14.06 5.07 10.34
C VAL A 6 -15.02 4.59 11.44
N GLY A 7 -14.47 4.27 12.60
CA GLY A 7 -15.20 3.85 13.77
C GLY A 7 -15.28 4.92 14.86
N ASP A 8 -15.25 4.49 16.11
CA ASP A 8 -15.44 5.37 17.26
C ASP A 8 -14.19 6.17 17.60
N ALA A 9 -14.40 7.37 18.13
CA ALA A 9 -13.34 8.21 18.66
C ALA A 9 -13.35 8.16 20.20
N MET A 10 -12.17 8.08 20.80
CA MET A 10 -11.98 8.30 22.22
C MET A 10 -11.65 9.79 22.45
N ILE A 11 -12.42 10.42 23.31
CA ILE A 11 -12.21 11.83 23.65
C ILE A 11 -11.19 11.92 24.79
N ALA A 12 -10.23 12.83 24.67
CA ALA A 12 -9.19 13.03 25.67
C ALA A 12 -9.80 13.45 27.03
N PRO A 13 -9.53 12.68 28.10
CA PRO A 13 -10.04 12.99 29.44
C PRO A 13 -9.25 14.09 30.15
N GLY A 14 -8.20 14.63 29.54
CA GLY A 14 -7.34 15.68 30.03
C GLY A 14 -6.39 16.19 28.95
N ASP A 15 -5.67 17.26 29.25
CA ASP A 15 -4.65 17.80 28.34
C ASP A 15 -3.53 16.77 28.11
N TYR A 16 -2.96 16.78 26.90
CA TYR A 16 -1.88 15.89 26.49
C TYR A 16 -0.89 16.66 25.58
N PRO A 17 0.31 16.15 25.32
CA PRO A 17 1.22 16.81 24.39
C PRO A 17 0.54 17.04 23.04
N ASP A 18 0.58 18.28 22.57
CA ASP A 18 -0.03 18.75 21.32
C ASP A 18 -1.57 18.69 21.27
N GLY A 19 -2.27 18.54 22.41
CA GLY A 19 -3.73 18.51 22.44
C GLY A 19 -4.34 18.89 23.79
N LYS A 20 -5.64 19.02 23.79
CA LYS A 20 -6.45 19.46 24.94
C LYS A 20 -7.50 18.45 25.32
N GLU A 21 -7.90 18.50 26.60
CA GLU A 21 -9.12 17.84 27.06
C GLU A 21 -10.29 18.12 26.11
N GLY A 22 -11.05 17.09 25.78
CA GLY A 22 -12.17 17.19 24.85
C GLY A 22 -11.84 17.00 23.37
N ASN A 23 -10.55 16.99 22.99
CA ASN A 23 -10.17 16.64 21.62
C ASN A 23 -10.35 15.13 21.37
N GLU A 24 -10.57 14.75 20.10
CA GLU A 24 -10.47 13.35 19.69
C GLU A 24 -9.02 12.90 19.82
N LEU A 25 -8.73 12.01 20.76
CA LEU A 25 -7.38 11.51 21.01
C LEU A 25 -7.06 10.31 20.15
N THR A 26 -7.95 9.33 20.09
CA THR A 26 -7.81 8.19 19.19
C THR A 26 -9.05 8.01 18.34
N VAL A 27 -8.87 7.47 17.14
CA VAL A 27 -9.97 7.09 16.26
C VAL A 27 -9.73 5.65 15.81
N ASP A 28 -10.67 4.78 16.07
CA ASP A 28 -10.64 3.41 15.58
C ASP A 28 -11.14 3.38 14.14
N PHE A 29 -10.53 2.54 13.32
CA PHE A 29 -10.93 2.37 11.92
C PHE A 29 -10.55 0.99 11.41
N THR A 30 -11.13 0.62 10.29
CA THR A 30 -10.74 -0.60 9.58
C THR A 30 -10.23 -0.26 8.18
N VAL A 31 -9.28 -1.05 7.71
CA VAL A 31 -8.82 -1.07 6.33
C VAL A 31 -8.80 -2.51 5.86
N LEU A 32 -9.55 -2.81 4.82
CA LEU A 32 -9.69 -4.18 4.30
C LEU A 32 -10.06 -5.19 5.42
N GLY A 33 -10.97 -4.81 6.30
CA GLY A 33 -11.43 -5.61 7.43
C GLY A 33 -10.46 -5.71 8.61
N ARG A 34 -9.29 -5.09 8.53
CA ARG A 34 -8.29 -5.07 9.61
C ARG A 34 -8.49 -3.87 10.51
N ALA A 35 -8.46 -4.10 11.82
CA ALA A 35 -8.62 -3.04 12.81
C ALA A 35 -7.32 -2.26 13.03
N PHE A 36 -7.46 -0.94 13.10
CA PHE A 36 -6.41 0.00 13.41
C PHE A 36 -6.92 1.02 14.42
N SER A 37 -6.01 1.68 15.12
CA SER A 37 -6.30 2.85 15.92
C SER A 37 -5.33 3.96 15.55
N GLY A 38 -5.86 5.13 15.22
CA GLY A 38 -5.08 6.33 14.94
C GLY A 38 -4.95 7.17 16.21
N LEU A 39 -3.73 7.53 16.60
CA LEU A 39 -3.47 8.44 17.69
C LEU A 39 -3.23 9.86 17.15
N ASN A 40 -3.99 10.82 17.64
CA ASN A 40 -3.81 12.24 17.34
C ASN A 40 -2.69 12.84 18.20
N GLY A 41 -1.46 12.42 17.94
CA GLY A 41 -0.28 12.68 18.75
C GLY A 41 0.54 13.91 18.36
N GLY A 42 0.03 14.75 17.44
CA GLY A 42 0.72 15.95 16.97
C GLY A 42 1.72 15.67 15.83
N PRO A 43 2.46 16.70 15.38
CA PRO A 43 3.22 16.68 14.14
C PRO A 43 4.70 16.26 14.30
N ASN A 44 5.12 15.81 15.48
CA ASN A 44 6.54 15.56 15.77
C ASN A 44 7.13 14.37 14.99
N PHE A 45 6.30 13.38 14.66
CA PHE A 45 6.70 12.20 13.92
C PHE A 45 5.95 12.12 12.60
N LYS A 46 6.68 11.81 11.53
CA LYS A 46 6.10 11.65 10.19
C LYS A 46 6.31 10.22 9.71
N PRO A 47 5.31 9.62 9.03
CA PRO A 47 5.50 8.34 8.36
C PRO A 47 6.66 8.41 7.34
N ASN A 48 7.32 7.29 7.17
CA ASN A 48 8.36 7.12 6.15
C ASN A 48 8.34 5.70 5.59
N GLU A 49 9.27 5.40 4.69
CA GLU A 49 9.36 4.12 3.97
C GLU A 49 9.88 2.95 4.81
N ALA A 50 10.23 3.16 6.07
CA ALA A 50 10.66 2.07 6.96
C ALA A 50 9.50 1.10 7.28
N VAL A 51 8.26 1.54 7.10
CA VAL A 51 7.05 0.73 7.22
C VAL A 51 6.19 0.91 6.00
N SER A 52 5.64 -0.17 5.48
CA SER A 52 4.66 -0.16 4.39
C SER A 52 3.58 -1.19 4.64
N PHE A 53 2.42 -0.96 4.02
CA PHE A 53 1.31 -1.90 4.04
C PHE A 53 1.18 -2.55 2.66
N MET A 54 1.28 -3.86 2.60
CA MET A 54 1.09 -4.61 1.36
C MET A 54 -0.39 -4.94 1.21
N VAL A 55 -0.95 -4.56 0.07
CA VAL A 55 -2.30 -4.90 -0.35
C VAL A 55 -2.21 -5.81 -1.56
N LEU A 56 -2.69 -7.05 -1.42
CA LEU A 56 -2.75 -7.98 -2.53
C LEU A 56 -3.96 -7.68 -3.41
N THR A 57 -3.75 -7.67 -4.71
CA THR A 57 -4.80 -7.46 -5.72
C THR A 57 -4.96 -8.68 -6.60
N GLU A 58 -6.17 -8.91 -7.10
CA GLU A 58 -6.47 -10.11 -7.87
C GLU A 58 -6.16 -9.96 -9.38
N ASN A 59 -6.21 -8.73 -9.89
CA ASN A 59 -6.04 -8.44 -11.32
C ASN A 59 -5.58 -7.02 -11.56
N GLN A 60 -5.37 -6.66 -12.83
CA GLN A 60 -4.95 -5.32 -13.22
C GLN A 60 -5.97 -4.24 -12.87
N GLU A 61 -7.25 -4.53 -13.05
CA GLU A 61 -8.32 -3.57 -12.76
C GLU A 61 -8.32 -3.14 -11.28
N GLU A 62 -8.20 -4.11 -10.37
CA GLU A 62 -8.13 -3.83 -8.93
C GLU A 62 -6.82 -3.10 -8.55
N THR A 63 -5.70 -3.50 -9.16
CA THR A 63 -4.40 -2.83 -9.01
C THR A 63 -4.51 -1.37 -9.43
N ASP A 64 -5.07 -1.09 -10.59
CA ASP A 64 -5.26 0.25 -11.11
C ASP A 64 -6.17 1.08 -10.22
N ARG A 65 -7.26 0.50 -9.76
CA ARG A 65 -8.24 1.18 -8.90
C ARG A 65 -7.60 1.68 -7.61
N TYR A 66 -6.87 0.82 -6.90
CA TYR A 66 -6.23 1.21 -5.64
C TYR A 66 -5.07 2.17 -5.85
N TRP A 67 -4.22 1.89 -6.82
CA TRP A 67 -3.09 2.76 -7.16
C TRP A 67 -3.55 4.17 -7.52
N ASN A 68 -4.49 4.26 -8.44
CA ASN A 68 -4.99 5.55 -8.92
C ASN A 68 -5.73 6.32 -7.83
N ALA A 69 -6.45 5.64 -6.93
CA ALA A 69 -7.11 6.28 -5.80
C ALA A 69 -6.10 6.90 -4.82
N ILE A 70 -4.99 6.24 -4.55
CA ILE A 70 -3.95 6.75 -3.65
C ILE A 70 -3.17 7.89 -4.32
N VAL A 71 -2.63 7.64 -5.50
CA VAL A 71 -1.80 8.60 -6.24
C VAL A 71 -2.63 9.80 -6.69
N GLY A 72 -3.85 9.57 -7.17
CA GLY A 72 -4.74 10.63 -7.64
C GLY A 72 -5.33 11.51 -6.51
N ASN A 73 -5.20 11.09 -5.25
CA ASN A 73 -5.68 11.84 -4.09
C ASN A 73 -4.52 12.50 -3.30
N GLY A 74 -3.59 13.11 -4.01
CA GLY A 74 -2.44 13.80 -3.40
C GLY A 74 -1.29 12.90 -2.99
N GLY A 75 -1.31 11.63 -3.38
CA GLY A 75 -0.21 10.70 -3.19
C GLY A 75 0.86 10.79 -4.26
N GLU A 76 1.86 9.95 -4.14
CA GLU A 76 3.03 9.90 -5.03
C GLU A 76 3.32 8.48 -5.48
N GLU A 77 3.70 8.32 -6.74
CA GLU A 77 4.22 7.07 -7.25
C GLU A 77 5.65 6.83 -6.75
N SER A 78 5.97 5.57 -6.46
CA SER A 78 7.33 5.10 -6.24
C SER A 78 7.60 3.87 -7.11
N ALA A 79 8.71 3.21 -6.90
CA ALA A 79 9.12 2.05 -7.70
C ALA A 79 8.52 0.74 -7.20
N CYS A 80 8.48 -0.26 -8.06
CA CYS A 80 8.21 -1.67 -7.72
C CYS A 80 6.84 -1.92 -7.05
N GLY A 81 5.81 -1.19 -7.47
CA GLY A 81 4.48 -1.29 -6.88
C GLY A 81 4.30 -0.52 -5.58
N TRP A 82 5.28 0.26 -5.16
CA TRP A 82 5.17 1.14 -4.03
C TRP A 82 4.58 2.49 -4.42
N CYS A 83 3.75 3.04 -3.54
CA CYS A 83 3.27 4.41 -3.61
C CYS A 83 3.07 4.96 -2.19
N LYS A 84 2.99 6.27 -2.08
CA LYS A 84 2.66 6.96 -0.82
C LYS A 84 1.28 7.59 -0.91
N ASP A 85 0.56 7.59 0.19
CA ASP A 85 -0.61 8.44 0.30
C ASP A 85 -0.22 9.89 0.63
N LYS A 86 -1.19 10.79 0.62
CA LYS A 86 -0.95 12.23 0.89
C LYS A 86 -0.43 12.52 2.28
N TRP A 87 -0.51 11.57 3.22
CA TRP A 87 0.00 11.71 4.58
C TRP A 87 1.39 11.09 4.77
N GLY A 88 1.95 10.48 3.71
CA GLY A 88 3.29 9.89 3.73
C GLY A 88 3.35 8.41 4.11
N PHE A 89 2.22 7.73 4.31
CA PHE A 89 2.19 6.29 4.51
C PHE A 89 2.50 5.58 3.20
N SER A 90 3.40 4.62 3.27
CA SER A 90 3.81 3.81 2.12
C SER A 90 2.91 2.59 1.96
N TRP A 91 2.52 2.34 0.73
CA TRP A 91 1.69 1.22 0.31
C TRP A 91 2.41 0.41 -0.76
N GLN A 92 2.28 -0.90 -0.70
CA GLN A 92 2.68 -1.79 -1.78
C GLN A 92 1.40 -2.37 -2.39
N ILE A 93 1.04 -1.92 -3.58
CA ILE A 93 -0.11 -2.46 -4.31
C ILE A 93 0.40 -3.59 -5.19
N THR A 94 0.18 -4.81 -4.74
CA THR A 94 0.87 -5.99 -5.22
C THR A 94 -0.12 -7.00 -5.81
N PRO A 95 -0.14 -7.17 -7.14
CA PRO A 95 -0.91 -8.26 -7.73
C PRO A 95 -0.45 -9.61 -7.17
N ARG A 96 -1.39 -10.46 -6.85
CA ARG A 96 -1.12 -11.79 -6.29
C ARG A 96 -0.17 -12.61 -7.17
N VAL A 97 -0.32 -12.50 -8.50
CA VAL A 97 0.57 -13.17 -9.46
C VAL A 97 2.04 -12.79 -9.27
N LEU A 98 2.33 -11.53 -8.93
CA LEU A 98 3.70 -11.08 -8.66
C LEU A 98 4.27 -11.73 -7.40
N LEU A 99 3.50 -11.73 -6.30
CA LEU A 99 3.95 -12.35 -5.05
C LEU A 99 4.19 -13.84 -5.22
N GLU A 100 3.28 -14.55 -5.88
CA GLU A 100 3.41 -15.97 -6.18
C GLU A 100 4.62 -16.26 -7.05
N ALA A 101 4.85 -15.45 -8.09
CA ALA A 101 6.01 -15.61 -8.98
C ALA A 101 7.34 -15.40 -8.24
N THR A 102 7.48 -14.35 -7.47
CA THR A 102 8.73 -14.02 -6.77
C THR A 102 9.05 -14.97 -5.63
N THR A 103 8.05 -15.66 -5.10
CA THR A 103 8.21 -16.69 -4.04
C THR A 103 8.19 -18.11 -4.58
N SER A 104 8.14 -18.30 -5.90
CA SER A 104 8.09 -19.61 -6.56
C SER A 104 9.35 -20.46 -6.31
N ALA A 105 9.18 -21.78 -6.31
CA ALA A 105 10.27 -22.74 -6.32
C ALA A 105 11.09 -22.70 -7.62
N ASP A 106 10.49 -22.30 -8.74
CA ASP A 106 11.18 -22.01 -9.99
C ASP A 106 11.97 -20.69 -9.88
N LYS A 107 13.24 -20.82 -9.50
CA LYS A 107 14.10 -19.67 -9.25
C LYS A 107 14.38 -18.82 -10.49
N ALA A 108 14.39 -19.43 -11.67
CA ALA A 108 14.60 -18.71 -12.92
C ALA A 108 13.36 -17.84 -13.25
N ALA A 109 12.16 -18.40 -13.12
CA ALA A 109 10.92 -17.64 -13.30
C ALA A 109 10.77 -16.54 -12.23
N ALA A 110 11.09 -16.85 -10.97
CA ALA A 110 11.06 -15.88 -9.87
C ALA A 110 11.99 -14.70 -10.14
N LYS A 111 13.22 -14.98 -10.61
CA LYS A 111 14.17 -13.91 -10.97
C LYS A 111 13.66 -13.06 -12.14
N ARG A 112 13.11 -13.65 -13.18
CA ARG A 112 12.56 -12.88 -14.31
C ARG A 112 11.41 -11.95 -13.87
N ALA A 113 10.49 -12.45 -13.04
CA ALA A 113 9.40 -11.66 -12.51
C ALA A 113 9.93 -10.51 -11.62
N PHE A 114 10.90 -10.79 -10.76
CA PHE A 114 11.55 -9.79 -9.92
C PHE A 114 12.25 -8.71 -10.75
N ASP A 115 13.05 -9.10 -11.74
CA ASP A 115 13.76 -8.16 -12.62
C ASP A 115 12.76 -7.26 -13.40
N ALA A 116 11.66 -7.84 -13.86
CA ALA A 116 10.59 -7.07 -14.51
C ALA A 116 9.94 -6.07 -13.56
N MET A 117 9.60 -6.49 -12.34
CA MET A 117 9.06 -5.62 -11.29
C MET A 117 9.97 -4.42 -11.01
N MET A 118 11.28 -4.63 -10.97
CA MET A 118 12.26 -3.58 -10.67
C MET A 118 12.26 -2.44 -11.70
N THR A 119 11.69 -2.63 -12.87
CA THR A 119 11.58 -1.60 -13.92
C THR A 119 10.26 -0.82 -13.86
N MET A 120 9.34 -1.22 -12.97
CA MET A 120 7.97 -0.68 -12.92
C MET A 120 7.80 0.35 -11.81
N ARG A 121 6.77 1.17 -11.95
CA ARG A 121 6.13 1.91 -10.88
C ARG A 121 4.87 1.15 -10.46
N LYS A 122 3.72 1.47 -11.03
CA LYS A 122 2.55 0.59 -10.91
C LYS A 122 2.85 -0.75 -11.58
N ILE A 123 2.47 -1.84 -10.95
CA ILE A 123 2.70 -3.17 -11.51
C ILE A 123 1.79 -3.40 -12.72
N ASP A 124 2.41 -3.86 -13.81
CA ASP A 124 1.77 -4.31 -15.03
C ASP A 124 1.69 -5.84 -14.99
N VAL A 125 0.49 -6.36 -14.77
CA VAL A 125 0.25 -7.80 -14.61
C VAL A 125 0.66 -8.56 -15.87
N ALA A 126 0.33 -8.05 -17.07
CA ALA A 126 0.66 -8.72 -18.32
C ALA A 126 2.17 -8.86 -18.52
N LYS A 127 2.94 -7.83 -18.16
CA LYS A 127 4.40 -7.88 -18.22
C LYS A 127 5.00 -8.85 -17.20
N ILE A 128 4.43 -8.96 -16.03
CA ILE A 128 4.84 -9.96 -15.03
C ILE A 128 4.57 -11.37 -15.57
N GLU A 129 3.38 -11.62 -16.12
CA GLU A 129 3.03 -12.91 -16.70
C GLU A 129 3.93 -13.30 -17.87
N ALA A 130 4.26 -12.35 -18.76
CA ALA A 130 5.22 -12.57 -19.85
C ALA A 130 6.62 -12.91 -19.31
N ALA A 131 7.09 -12.19 -18.29
CA ALA A 131 8.38 -12.46 -17.67
C ALA A 131 8.44 -13.86 -17.03
N ILE A 132 7.38 -14.31 -16.37
CA ILE A 132 7.29 -15.67 -15.82
C ILE A 132 7.51 -16.72 -16.92
N LYS A 133 6.88 -16.54 -18.07
CA LYS A 133 6.99 -17.45 -19.21
C LYS A 133 8.34 -17.37 -19.94
N GLY A 134 9.14 -16.35 -19.67
CA GLY A 134 10.38 -16.09 -20.41
C GLY A 134 10.15 -15.42 -21.76
N GLU A 135 8.98 -14.85 -21.97
CA GLU A 135 8.66 -14.02 -23.13
C GLU A 135 9.24 -12.63 -22.92
N THR A 136 9.92 -12.09 -23.94
CA THR A 136 10.23 -10.66 -23.94
C THR A 136 8.92 -9.90 -24.15
N ALA A 137 8.60 -8.99 -23.27
CA ALA A 137 7.56 -8.01 -23.54
C ALA A 137 8.04 -7.18 -24.73
N ASP A 138 7.60 -7.52 -25.92
CA ASP A 138 7.79 -6.64 -27.06
C ASP A 138 7.20 -5.29 -26.73
N ALA A 139 8.03 -4.30 -26.94
CA ALA A 139 7.79 -2.91 -26.59
C ALA A 139 6.50 -2.35 -27.20
#